data_fe80760980f1d61951e4b694ce76b8ab
#
_entry.id   fe80760980f1d61951e4b694ce76b8ab
#
_cell.length_a   1.000
_cell.length_b   1.000
_cell.length_c   1.000
_cell.angle_alpha   90.00
_cell.angle_beta   90.00
_cell.angle_gamma   90.00
#
_symmetry.space_group_name_H-M   'P 1'
#
loop_
_entity.id
_entity.type
_entity.pdbx_description
1 polymer ?
#
loop_
_entity_poly.entity_id
_entity_poly.type
_entity_poly.pdbx_seq_one_letter_code
_entity_poly.pdbx_strand_id
1 'polypeptide(L)'
;RFHRNYTTEETEIAIIEVGGTVGDIESQPFLEAIRQFQHEVGRENAILIHVTLIPYLKASGELKTKPTQASVKDLQGMGIQPDIIVCRSEQPLDEHIKGKISLFCNVPQDHVLQNLDVDVLYEAPLAMEKEHLAQVACQCLKLECPKPDLSDWEEMIDAWKHPLHQVSIALVGKYTALHDAYI
;
A
#
# COMPACT_ATOMS: atom_id res chain seq x y z
N ARG A 1 10.29 -7.33 18.87
CA ARG A 1 9.33 -7.30 20.03
C ARG A 1 7.90 -6.95 19.62
N PHE A 2 7.67 -6.17 18.56
CA PHE A 2 6.32 -5.83 18.07
C PHE A 2 5.49 -7.09 17.73
N HIS A 3 6.06 -7.99 16.97
CA HIS A 3 5.40 -9.22 16.54
C HIS A 3 4.85 -10.04 17.73
N ARG A 4 5.59 -10.16 18.83
CA ARG A 4 5.18 -10.99 19.97
C ARG A 4 4.01 -10.46 20.81
N ASN A 5 3.68 -9.16 20.66
CA ASN A 5 2.63 -8.52 21.45
C ASN A 5 1.27 -8.50 20.75
N TYR A 6 1.24 -8.68 19.41
CA TYR A 6 0.04 -8.54 18.59
C TYR A 6 -0.34 -9.80 17.82
N THR A 7 0.44 -10.88 17.97
CA THR A 7 0.14 -12.17 17.34
C THR A 7 -0.11 -13.24 18.41
N THR A 8 -1.02 -14.15 18.10
CA THR A 8 -1.30 -15.37 18.87
C THR A 8 -0.79 -16.58 18.11
N GLU A 9 -0.84 -17.78 18.71
CA GLU A 9 -0.50 -19.04 18.03
C GLU A 9 -1.44 -19.33 16.83
N GLU A 10 -2.62 -18.69 16.78
CA GLU A 10 -3.62 -18.83 15.71
C GLU A 10 -3.44 -17.79 14.59
N THR A 11 -2.52 -16.83 14.75
CA THR A 11 -2.30 -15.75 13.76
C THR A 11 -1.50 -16.29 12.58
N GLU A 12 -2.11 -16.41 11.42
CA GLU A 12 -1.44 -16.88 10.20
C GLU A 12 -0.70 -15.74 9.48
N ILE A 13 -1.28 -14.54 9.45
CA ILE A 13 -0.71 -13.35 8.78
C ILE A 13 -0.78 -12.16 9.72
N ALA A 14 0.32 -11.43 9.83
CA ALA A 14 0.39 -10.14 10.50
C ALA A 14 0.74 -9.04 9.50
N ILE A 15 -0.07 -7.98 9.44
CA ILE A 15 0.19 -6.82 8.62
C ILE A 15 0.64 -5.68 9.54
N ILE A 16 1.83 -5.14 9.27
CA ILE A 16 2.42 -4.07 10.07
C ILE A 16 2.63 -2.86 9.17
N GLU A 17 2.04 -1.73 9.55
CA GLU A 17 2.23 -0.47 8.85
C GLU A 17 3.28 0.37 9.59
N VAL A 18 4.19 0.97 8.82
CA VAL A 18 5.17 1.94 9.31
C VAL A 18 4.96 3.23 8.55
N GLY A 19 4.44 4.23 9.25
CA GLY A 19 4.17 5.56 8.71
C GLY A 19 5.44 6.39 8.49
N GLY A 20 5.23 7.52 7.83
CA GLY A 20 6.30 8.47 7.49
C GLY A 20 6.98 8.17 6.16
N THR A 21 7.83 9.10 5.74
CA THR A 21 8.63 8.97 4.51
C THR A 21 9.92 8.21 4.81
N VAL A 22 10.36 7.36 3.89
CA VAL A 22 11.68 6.71 3.98
C VAL A 22 12.75 7.78 4.06
N GLY A 23 13.61 7.70 5.09
CA GLY A 23 14.63 8.71 5.38
C GLY A 23 14.29 9.63 6.56
N ASP A 24 13.03 9.67 7.00
CA ASP A 24 12.65 10.40 8.21
C ASP A 24 13.33 9.78 9.45
N ILE A 25 13.85 10.63 10.32
CA ILE A 25 14.64 10.20 11.49
C ILE A 25 13.82 9.28 12.40
N GLU A 26 12.55 9.57 12.58
CA GLU A 26 11.63 8.83 13.44
C GLU A 26 11.30 7.41 12.92
N SER A 27 11.37 7.19 11.61
CA SER A 27 11.11 5.87 10.99
C SER A 27 12.33 4.95 10.97
N GLN A 28 13.55 5.49 11.08
CA GLN A 28 14.79 4.72 10.98
C GLN A 28 14.89 3.52 11.93
N PRO A 29 14.54 3.62 13.24
CA PRO A 29 14.60 2.46 14.13
C PRO A 29 13.64 1.33 13.73
N PHE A 30 12.49 1.67 13.14
CA PHE A 30 11.53 0.70 12.66
C PHE A 30 12.02 0.01 11.39
N LEU A 31 12.61 0.76 10.46
CA LEU A 31 13.19 0.20 9.23
C LEU A 31 14.36 -0.73 9.56
N GLU A 32 15.24 -0.36 10.49
CA GLU A 32 16.31 -1.25 10.94
C GLU A 32 15.75 -2.51 11.61
N ALA A 33 14.70 -2.40 12.42
CA ALA A 33 14.04 -3.55 13.01
C ALA A 33 13.42 -4.48 11.95
N ILE A 34 12.81 -3.93 10.90
CA ILE A 34 12.27 -4.69 9.76
C ILE A 34 13.39 -5.42 9.03
N ARG A 35 14.50 -4.75 8.74
CA ARG A 35 15.67 -5.35 8.08
C ARG A 35 16.19 -6.55 8.86
N GLN A 36 16.37 -6.40 10.18
CA GLN A 36 16.83 -7.49 11.05
C GLN A 36 15.81 -8.62 11.12
N PHE A 37 14.53 -8.29 11.27
CA PHE A 37 13.46 -9.28 11.34
C PHE A 37 13.36 -10.09 10.04
N GLN A 38 13.39 -9.43 8.89
CA GLN A 38 13.37 -10.09 7.58
C GLN A 38 14.57 -11.03 7.39
N HIS A 39 15.76 -10.66 7.93
CA HIS A 39 16.94 -11.52 7.95
C HIS A 39 16.77 -12.73 8.89
N GLU A 40 16.13 -12.53 10.04
CA GLU A 40 15.91 -13.58 11.04
C GLU A 40 14.91 -14.65 10.56
N VAL A 41 13.79 -14.22 9.95
CA VAL A 41 12.70 -15.13 9.56
C VAL A 41 12.77 -15.62 8.12
N GLY A 42 13.57 -15.00 7.28
CA GLY A 42 13.63 -15.25 5.84
C GLY A 42 12.61 -14.41 5.03
N ARG A 43 12.98 -14.07 3.80
CA ARG A 43 12.15 -13.21 2.93
C ARG A 43 10.84 -13.87 2.53
N GLU A 44 10.78 -15.18 2.50
CA GLU A 44 9.57 -15.95 2.22
C GLU A 44 8.53 -15.89 3.35
N ASN A 45 8.93 -15.43 4.54
CA ASN A 45 8.06 -15.28 5.71
C ASN A 45 7.77 -13.82 6.06
N ALA A 46 8.45 -12.88 5.44
CA ALA A 46 8.23 -11.45 5.66
C ALA A 46 8.52 -10.64 4.40
N ILE A 47 7.48 -10.22 3.71
CA ILE A 47 7.57 -9.38 2.51
C ILE A 47 7.44 -7.90 2.87
N LEU A 48 7.98 -7.06 2.01
CA LEU A 48 7.87 -5.61 2.13
C LEU A 48 7.07 -5.03 0.96
N ILE A 49 5.96 -4.37 1.30
CA ILE A 49 5.14 -3.61 0.37
C ILE A 49 5.48 -2.14 0.56
N HIS A 50 6.04 -1.50 -0.47
CA HIS A 50 6.43 -0.09 -0.42
C HIS A 50 5.41 0.78 -1.15
N VAL A 51 4.76 1.67 -0.40
CA VAL A 51 3.78 2.61 -0.96
C VAL A 51 4.48 3.90 -1.33
N THR A 52 4.30 4.34 -2.59
CA THR A 52 4.95 5.55 -3.11
C THR A 52 3.94 6.45 -3.83
N LEU A 53 4.35 7.68 -4.11
CA LEU A 53 3.58 8.63 -4.92
C LEU A 53 4.20 8.79 -6.29
N ILE A 54 3.37 8.69 -7.33
CA ILE A 54 3.71 9.05 -8.71
C ILE A 54 2.99 10.36 -9.05
N PRO A 55 3.63 11.53 -8.89
CA PRO A 55 2.99 12.80 -9.16
C PRO A 55 2.73 12.99 -10.65
N TYR A 56 1.56 13.54 -10.98
CA TYR A 56 1.21 14.00 -12.31
C TYR A 56 1.50 15.49 -12.44
N LEU A 57 2.36 15.85 -13.38
CA LEU A 57 2.67 17.24 -13.68
C LEU A 57 1.72 17.78 -14.74
N LYS A 58 0.69 18.51 -14.32
CA LYS A 58 -0.34 19.08 -15.22
C LYS A 58 0.24 19.95 -16.34
N ALA A 59 1.34 20.67 -16.06
CA ALA A 59 1.96 21.56 -17.03
C ALA A 59 2.64 20.83 -18.21
N SER A 60 3.21 19.65 -17.97
CA SER A 60 3.86 18.80 -18.99
C SER A 60 3.01 17.61 -19.43
N GLY A 61 1.90 17.34 -18.76
CA GLY A 61 1.03 16.21 -19.06
C GLY A 61 1.67 14.84 -18.79
N GLU A 62 2.59 14.73 -17.83
CA GLU A 62 3.33 13.51 -17.60
C GLU A 62 3.40 13.08 -16.15
N LEU A 63 3.47 11.75 -15.94
CA LEU A 63 3.73 11.12 -14.65
C LEU A 63 5.25 11.08 -14.37
N LYS A 64 5.66 11.39 -13.15
CA LYS A 64 7.06 11.40 -12.74
C LYS A 64 7.40 10.23 -11.83
N THR A 65 8.21 9.30 -12.35
CA THR A 65 8.66 8.10 -11.61
C THR A 65 9.87 8.35 -10.71
N LYS A 66 10.54 9.48 -10.86
CA LYS A 66 11.76 9.77 -10.08
C LYS A 66 11.56 9.80 -8.55
N PRO A 67 10.48 10.35 -7.99
CA PRO A 67 10.25 10.30 -6.55
C PRO A 67 10.17 8.86 -6.01
N THR A 68 9.45 7.97 -6.71
CA THR A 68 9.40 6.54 -6.38
C THR A 68 10.78 5.89 -6.45
N GLN A 69 11.53 6.13 -7.53
CA GLN A 69 12.89 5.60 -7.67
C GLN A 69 13.82 6.07 -6.55
N ALA A 70 13.74 7.34 -6.14
CA ALA A 70 14.52 7.89 -5.05
C ALA A 70 14.17 7.22 -3.71
N SER A 71 12.86 7.13 -3.40
CA SER A 71 12.38 6.50 -2.17
C SER A 71 12.79 5.03 -2.07
N VAL A 72 12.70 4.26 -3.16
CA VAL A 72 13.17 2.86 -3.18
C VAL A 72 14.68 2.78 -3.03
N LYS A 73 15.44 3.70 -3.66
CA LYS A 73 16.90 3.74 -3.52
C LYS A 73 17.33 4.01 -2.08
N ASP A 74 16.64 4.91 -1.39
CA ASP A 74 16.92 5.20 0.02
C ASP A 74 16.65 3.96 0.89
N LEU A 75 15.55 3.25 0.64
CA LEU A 75 15.22 1.99 1.31
C LEU A 75 16.28 0.91 1.05
N GLN A 76 16.71 0.76 -0.21
CA GLN A 76 17.79 -0.16 -0.60
C GLN A 76 19.14 0.23 0.07
N GLY A 77 19.40 1.52 0.24
CA GLY A 77 20.56 2.04 0.97
C GLY A 77 20.59 1.60 2.44
N MET A 78 19.45 1.31 3.02
CA MET A 78 19.30 0.72 4.37
C MET A 78 19.38 -0.81 4.37
N GLY A 79 19.60 -1.46 3.21
CA GLY A 79 19.64 -2.91 3.08
C GLY A 79 18.28 -3.58 2.98
N ILE A 80 17.23 -2.83 2.64
CA ILE A 80 15.86 -3.33 2.48
C ILE A 80 15.47 -3.27 1.00
N GLN A 81 15.08 -4.40 0.43
CA GLN A 81 14.54 -4.49 -0.93
C GLN A 81 13.04 -4.72 -0.86
N PRO A 82 12.21 -3.83 -1.42
CA PRO A 82 10.78 -4.08 -1.50
C PRO A 82 10.47 -5.28 -2.41
N ASP A 83 9.45 -6.03 -2.07
CA ASP A 83 8.93 -7.15 -2.87
C ASP A 83 7.80 -6.68 -3.79
N ILE A 84 7.04 -5.68 -3.34
CA ILE A 84 5.93 -5.07 -4.08
C ILE A 84 6.03 -3.55 -3.95
N ILE A 85 5.74 -2.82 -5.03
CA ILE A 85 5.62 -1.36 -5.01
C ILE A 85 4.18 -1.00 -5.37
N VAL A 86 3.50 -0.30 -4.46
CA VAL A 86 2.17 0.27 -4.68
C VAL A 86 2.33 1.76 -4.99
N CYS A 87 2.00 2.13 -6.22
CA CYS A 87 2.16 3.48 -6.75
C CYS A 87 0.83 4.24 -6.65
N ARG A 88 0.73 5.16 -5.71
CA ARG A 88 -0.39 6.10 -5.68
C ARG A 88 -0.26 7.13 -6.80
N SER A 89 -1.34 7.33 -7.55
CA SER A 89 -1.36 8.25 -8.69
C SER A 89 -2.77 8.76 -8.98
N GLU A 90 -2.86 10.00 -9.46
CA GLU A 90 -4.11 10.58 -10.01
C GLU A 90 -4.47 10.00 -11.38
N GLN A 91 -3.49 9.45 -12.11
CA GLN A 91 -3.65 8.96 -13.48
C GLN A 91 -3.17 7.52 -13.61
N PRO A 92 -3.80 6.71 -14.50
CA PRO A 92 -3.37 5.35 -14.75
C PRO A 92 -1.91 5.26 -15.18
N LEU A 93 -1.21 4.22 -14.69
CA LEU A 93 0.15 3.90 -15.09
C LEU A 93 0.11 2.99 -16.32
N ASP A 94 0.73 3.44 -17.40
CA ASP A 94 0.93 2.58 -18.57
C ASP A 94 2.05 1.54 -18.34
N GLU A 95 2.12 0.55 -19.22
CA GLU A 95 3.13 -0.52 -19.15
C GLU A 95 4.56 0.01 -19.23
N HIS A 96 4.79 1.12 -19.93
CA HIS A 96 6.12 1.75 -20.02
C HIS A 96 6.54 2.32 -18.66
N ILE A 97 5.63 2.98 -17.95
CA ILE A 97 5.87 3.53 -16.60
C ILE A 97 6.10 2.39 -15.60
N LYS A 98 5.25 1.35 -15.62
CA LYS A 98 5.42 0.15 -14.77
C LYS A 98 6.77 -0.53 -15.04
N GLY A 99 7.14 -0.74 -16.31
CA GLY A 99 8.42 -1.31 -16.71
C GLY A 99 9.63 -0.46 -16.28
N LYS A 100 9.51 0.86 -16.36
CA LYS A 100 10.55 1.77 -15.88
C LYS A 100 10.74 1.68 -14.36
N ILE A 101 9.66 1.64 -13.58
CA ILE A 101 9.73 1.47 -12.12
C ILE A 101 10.35 0.11 -11.81
N SER A 102 9.87 -0.96 -12.42
CA SER A 102 10.41 -2.31 -12.30
C SER A 102 11.93 -2.34 -12.48
N LEU A 103 12.42 -1.78 -13.58
CA LEU A 103 13.83 -1.76 -13.92
C LEU A 103 14.68 -1.00 -12.88
N PHE A 104 14.25 0.21 -12.49
CA PHE A 104 15.03 1.06 -11.59
C PHE A 104 14.90 0.68 -10.11
N CYS A 105 13.83 0.01 -9.73
CA CYS A 105 13.57 -0.40 -8.36
C CYS A 105 13.90 -1.88 -8.10
N ASN A 106 14.31 -2.62 -9.13
CA ASN A 106 14.67 -4.04 -9.05
C ASN A 106 13.53 -4.91 -8.46
N VAL A 107 12.32 -4.74 -9.00
CA VAL A 107 11.16 -5.57 -8.71
C VAL A 107 10.56 -6.10 -10.01
N PRO A 108 9.88 -7.26 -10.03
CA PRO A 108 9.14 -7.72 -11.19
C PRO A 108 8.10 -6.69 -11.64
N GLN A 109 7.80 -6.60 -12.93
CA GLN A 109 6.86 -5.59 -13.45
C GLN A 109 5.43 -5.82 -12.95
N ASP A 110 5.02 -7.06 -12.77
CA ASP A 110 3.75 -7.48 -12.19
C ASP A 110 3.65 -7.24 -10.68
N HIS A 111 4.76 -6.87 -10.02
CA HIS A 111 4.78 -6.41 -8.63
C HIS A 111 4.72 -4.88 -8.51
N VAL A 112 4.63 -4.16 -9.63
CA VAL A 112 4.40 -2.72 -9.65
C VAL A 112 2.91 -2.46 -9.85
N LEU A 113 2.22 -2.18 -8.77
CA LEU A 113 0.77 -2.02 -8.72
C LEU A 113 0.40 -0.55 -8.64
N GLN A 114 -0.68 -0.15 -9.29
CA GLN A 114 -1.21 1.21 -9.17
C GLN A 114 -2.29 1.26 -8.09
N ASN A 115 -2.36 2.37 -7.39
CA ASN A 115 -3.47 2.73 -6.52
C ASN A 115 -3.96 4.12 -6.92
N LEU A 116 -4.97 4.15 -7.75
CA LEU A 116 -5.56 5.39 -8.23
C LEU A 116 -6.42 6.04 -7.16
N ASP A 117 -6.57 7.35 -7.25
CA ASP A 117 -7.52 8.08 -6.42
C ASP A 117 -8.94 7.57 -6.70
N VAL A 118 -9.72 7.43 -5.66
CA VAL A 118 -11.10 6.93 -5.68
C VAL A 118 -12.04 7.97 -5.10
N ASP A 119 -13.28 8.00 -5.57
CA ASP A 119 -14.29 8.95 -5.07
C ASP A 119 -14.72 8.62 -3.64
N VAL A 120 -14.85 7.34 -3.34
CA VAL A 120 -15.18 6.83 -2.01
C VAL A 120 -13.98 6.03 -1.50
N LEU A 121 -13.39 6.44 -0.37
CA LEU A 121 -12.19 5.80 0.16
C LEU A 121 -12.32 4.28 0.31
N TYR A 122 -13.51 3.81 0.66
CA TYR A 122 -13.80 2.37 0.80
C TYR A 122 -13.79 1.58 -0.52
N GLU A 123 -13.62 2.23 -1.67
CA GLU A 123 -13.38 1.56 -2.95
C GLU A 123 -11.92 1.08 -3.10
N ALA A 124 -11.00 1.60 -2.28
CA ALA A 124 -9.57 1.25 -2.38
C ALA A 124 -9.30 -0.26 -2.28
N PRO A 125 -9.93 -1.06 -1.40
CA PRO A 125 -9.77 -2.52 -1.40
C PRO A 125 -10.18 -3.17 -2.72
N LEU A 126 -11.27 -2.72 -3.35
CA LEU A 126 -11.71 -3.24 -4.65
C LEU A 126 -10.74 -2.85 -5.77
N ALA A 127 -10.17 -1.65 -5.71
CA ALA A 127 -9.14 -1.21 -6.64
C ALA A 127 -7.86 -2.04 -6.49
N MET A 128 -7.44 -2.36 -5.27
CA MET A 128 -6.29 -3.20 -5.01
C MET A 128 -6.50 -4.66 -5.42
N GLU A 129 -7.72 -5.18 -5.29
CA GLU A 129 -8.06 -6.52 -5.80
C GLU A 129 -7.97 -6.58 -7.33
N LYS A 130 -8.42 -5.53 -8.04
CA LYS A 130 -8.26 -5.43 -9.51
C LYS A 130 -6.79 -5.40 -9.95
N GLU A 131 -5.90 -4.85 -9.13
CA GLU A 131 -4.45 -4.88 -9.32
C GLU A 131 -3.79 -6.18 -8.81
N HIS A 132 -4.58 -7.14 -8.32
CA HIS A 132 -4.13 -8.44 -7.82
C HIS A 132 -3.16 -8.37 -6.63
N LEU A 133 -3.26 -7.34 -5.76
CA LEU A 133 -2.35 -7.16 -4.62
C LEU A 133 -2.31 -8.39 -3.72
N ALA A 134 -3.48 -8.95 -3.37
CA ALA A 134 -3.55 -10.15 -2.51
C ALA A 134 -2.85 -11.35 -3.16
N GLN A 135 -3.09 -11.57 -4.44
CA GLN A 135 -2.46 -12.66 -5.19
C GLN A 135 -0.94 -12.52 -5.25
N VAL A 136 -0.43 -11.34 -5.57
CA VAL A 136 1.01 -11.06 -5.64
C VAL A 136 1.66 -11.22 -4.26
N ALA A 137 1.02 -10.71 -3.20
CA ALA A 137 1.53 -10.86 -1.82
C ALA A 137 1.58 -12.34 -1.40
N CYS A 138 0.52 -13.11 -1.66
CA CYS A 138 0.49 -14.55 -1.37
C CYS A 138 1.55 -15.33 -2.17
N GLN A 139 1.77 -14.98 -3.43
CA GLN A 139 2.84 -15.58 -4.24
C GLN A 139 4.22 -15.32 -3.62
N CYS A 140 4.51 -14.09 -3.19
CA CYS A 140 5.76 -13.76 -2.51
C CYS A 140 5.95 -14.57 -1.22
N LEU A 141 4.86 -14.79 -0.46
CA LEU A 141 4.85 -15.56 0.78
C LEU A 141 4.69 -17.08 0.57
N LYS A 142 4.55 -17.54 -0.67
CA LYS A 142 4.29 -18.95 -1.04
C LYS A 142 3.02 -19.52 -0.36
N LEU A 143 2.01 -18.66 -0.21
CA LEU A 143 0.70 -19.01 0.32
C LEU A 143 -0.29 -19.26 -0.81
N GLU A 144 -1.30 -20.09 -0.54
CA GLU A 144 -2.47 -20.19 -1.41
C GLU A 144 -3.32 -18.93 -1.27
N CYS A 145 -3.81 -18.42 -2.40
CA CYS A 145 -4.67 -17.24 -2.43
C CYS A 145 -5.99 -17.60 -3.13
N PRO A 146 -7.00 -18.07 -2.38
CA PRO A 146 -8.32 -18.25 -2.93
C PRO A 146 -8.90 -16.89 -3.33
N LYS A 147 -9.77 -16.89 -4.35
CA LYS A 147 -10.43 -15.64 -4.76
C LYS A 147 -11.25 -15.11 -3.57
N PRO A 148 -11.03 -13.85 -3.14
CA PRO A 148 -11.78 -13.27 -2.04
C PRO A 148 -13.24 -13.05 -2.45
N ASP A 149 -14.17 -13.26 -1.50
CA ASP A 149 -15.56 -12.83 -1.64
C ASP A 149 -15.65 -11.39 -1.08
N LEU A 150 -15.91 -10.43 -1.96
CA LEU A 150 -16.04 -9.02 -1.64
C LEU A 150 -17.47 -8.51 -1.83
N SER A 151 -18.46 -9.41 -1.95
CA SER A 151 -19.86 -9.06 -2.22
C SER A 151 -20.46 -8.13 -1.16
N ASP A 152 -20.23 -8.39 0.13
CA ASP A 152 -20.71 -7.53 1.22
C ASP A 152 -20.04 -6.14 1.18
N TRP A 153 -18.78 -6.09 0.75
CA TRP A 153 -18.05 -4.84 0.59
C TRP A 153 -18.57 -4.01 -0.59
N GLU A 154 -18.87 -4.66 -1.70
CA GLU A 154 -19.46 -4.03 -2.88
C GLU A 154 -20.86 -3.50 -2.56
N GLU A 155 -21.69 -4.26 -1.82
CA GLU A 155 -23.01 -3.83 -1.36
C GLU A 155 -22.93 -2.59 -0.44
N MET A 156 -21.97 -2.56 0.49
CA MET A 156 -21.75 -1.40 1.35
C MET A 156 -21.39 -0.14 0.52
N ILE A 157 -20.54 -0.28 -0.49
CA ILE A 157 -20.14 0.84 -1.37
C ILE A 157 -21.32 1.31 -2.20
N ASP A 158 -22.13 0.39 -2.74
CA ASP A 158 -23.33 0.72 -3.49
C ASP A 158 -24.33 1.51 -2.63
N ALA A 159 -24.57 1.06 -1.39
CA ALA A 159 -25.42 1.76 -0.43
C ALA A 159 -24.87 3.16 -0.08
N TRP A 160 -23.53 3.34 -0.02
CA TRP A 160 -22.91 4.64 0.16
C TRP A 160 -23.15 5.57 -1.04
N LYS A 161 -23.04 5.05 -2.25
CA LYS A 161 -23.18 5.85 -3.49
C LYS A 161 -24.65 6.20 -3.80
N HIS A 162 -25.57 5.37 -3.34
CA HIS A 162 -27.00 5.48 -3.62
C HIS A 162 -27.83 5.57 -2.32
N PRO A 163 -27.61 6.57 -1.45
CA PRO A 163 -28.33 6.66 -0.17
C PRO A 163 -29.82 6.92 -0.40
N LEU A 164 -30.68 6.13 0.25
CA LEU A 164 -32.13 6.28 0.18
C LEU A 164 -32.64 7.49 1.00
N HIS A 165 -31.91 7.86 2.04
CA HIS A 165 -32.27 8.92 2.97
C HIS A 165 -31.05 9.73 3.37
N GLN A 166 -31.27 10.98 3.79
CA GLN A 166 -30.23 11.84 4.36
C GLN A 166 -30.52 12.08 5.83
N VAL A 167 -29.46 12.00 6.65
CA VAL A 167 -29.49 12.33 8.06
C VAL A 167 -28.37 13.31 8.37
N SER A 168 -28.60 14.16 9.39
CA SER A 168 -27.56 15.07 9.87
C SER A 168 -27.00 14.57 11.19
N ILE A 169 -25.69 14.35 11.23
CA ILE A 169 -24.98 13.93 12.42
C ILE A 169 -23.99 15.04 12.79
N ALA A 170 -23.98 15.47 14.05
CA ALA A 170 -23.00 16.41 14.56
C ALA A 170 -21.75 15.65 15.04
N LEU A 171 -20.64 15.87 14.37
CA LEU A 171 -19.33 15.37 14.82
C LEU A 171 -18.68 16.40 15.73
N VAL A 172 -18.56 16.08 17.02
CA VAL A 172 -17.97 16.96 18.03
C VAL A 172 -16.67 16.34 18.53
N GLY A 173 -15.56 16.98 18.25
CA GLY A 173 -14.24 16.44 18.62
C GLY A 173 -13.10 17.37 18.25
N LYS A 174 -11.87 16.90 18.46
CA LYS A 174 -10.64 17.55 18.01
C LYS A 174 -10.37 17.17 16.55
N TYR A 175 -9.82 18.09 15.77
CA TYR A 175 -9.47 17.86 14.35
C TYR A 175 -10.65 17.56 13.40
N THR A 176 -11.86 18.03 13.72
CA THR A 176 -13.06 17.83 12.91
C THR A 176 -13.00 18.48 11.52
N ALA A 177 -12.04 19.40 11.29
CA ALA A 177 -11.78 20.01 9.98
C ALA A 177 -10.89 19.13 9.05
N LEU A 178 -10.31 18.06 9.55
CA LEU A 178 -9.50 17.12 8.78
C LEU A 178 -10.41 15.99 8.30
N HIS A 179 -10.52 15.83 6.97
CA HIS A 179 -11.47 14.89 6.36
C HIS A 179 -11.21 13.43 6.75
N ASP A 180 -9.96 13.06 6.96
CA ASP A 180 -9.51 11.69 7.25
C ASP A 180 -9.28 11.40 8.75
N ALA A 181 -9.55 12.37 9.63
CA ALA A 181 -9.38 12.15 11.07
C ALA A 181 -10.42 11.21 11.70
N TYR A 182 -11.55 10.99 11.01
CA TYR A 182 -12.69 10.21 11.50
C TYR A 182 -13.29 9.30 10.41
N ILE A 183 -12.45 8.67 9.61
CA ILE A 183 -12.86 7.70 8.58
C ILE A 183 -13.32 6.40 9.21
#